data_6f7084b605dcdf439f712bd99f038cd7
#
_entry.id   6f7084b605dcdf439f712bd99f038cd7
#
_cell.length_a   1.000
_cell.length_b   1.000
_cell.length_c   1.000
_cell.angle_alpha   90.00
_cell.angle_beta   90.00
_cell.angle_gamma   90.00
#
_symmetry.space_group_name_H-M   'P 1'
#
loop_
_entity.id
_entity.type
_entity.pdbx_description
1 polymer ?
#
loop_
_entity_poly.entity_id
_entity_poly.type
_entity_poly.pdbx_seq_one_letter_code
_entity_poly.pdbx_strand_id
1 'polypeptide(L)'
;MRIEIDGGSGFCFGVTRAIGKAEEELGKEGHLFCLGDIVHNGRECDRLQRMGLETIDHQKLQSIEHSKVLLRAHGEPPSTYLTAEKNHIEIIDATCPVVLHLQKRIKEEYNADSGHKKQIVIFGKNGHAEVLGLVGQTEGKAIVVETLADVEALDFSRDICLYSQTTKPLDEFRE
;
A
#
# COMPACT_ATOMS: atom_id res chain seq x y z
N MET A 1 -15.66 -22.56 -34.08
CA MET A 1 -15.42 -22.32 -32.65
C MET A 1 -15.37 -20.81 -32.47
N ARG A 2 -16.17 -20.24 -31.58
CA ARG A 2 -16.14 -18.81 -31.24
C ARG A 2 -15.46 -18.68 -29.84
N ILE A 3 -14.44 -17.85 -29.73
CA ILE A 3 -13.75 -17.54 -28.46
C ILE A 3 -14.05 -16.10 -28.16
N GLU A 4 -14.57 -15.85 -26.97
CA GLU A 4 -14.79 -14.50 -26.43
C GLU A 4 -13.91 -14.32 -25.20
N ILE A 5 -13.26 -13.17 -25.11
CA ILE A 5 -12.46 -12.78 -23.95
C ILE A 5 -13.28 -11.76 -23.18
N ASP A 6 -13.57 -12.06 -21.91
CA ASP A 6 -14.25 -11.12 -21.02
C ASP A 6 -13.34 -9.91 -20.73
N GLY A 7 -13.80 -8.73 -21.13
CA GLY A 7 -13.07 -7.47 -20.95
C GLY A 7 -12.91 -7.03 -19.49
N GLY A 8 -13.65 -7.65 -18.55
CA GLY A 8 -13.54 -7.41 -17.11
C GLY A 8 -12.56 -8.35 -16.40
N SER A 9 -11.99 -9.33 -17.12
CA SER A 9 -11.01 -10.28 -16.57
C SER A 9 -9.62 -9.64 -16.49
N GLY A 10 -8.87 -10.01 -15.45
CA GLY A 10 -7.47 -9.60 -15.28
C GLY A 10 -7.21 -8.86 -13.98
N PHE A 11 -6.26 -7.93 -14.00
CA PHE A 11 -5.91 -7.12 -12.84
C PHE A 11 -7.00 -6.11 -12.50
N CYS A 12 -7.17 -5.82 -11.21
CA CYS A 12 -8.05 -4.76 -10.77
C CYS A 12 -7.56 -3.38 -11.26
N PHE A 13 -8.45 -2.39 -11.26
CA PHE A 13 -8.16 -1.03 -11.71
C PHE A 13 -6.90 -0.42 -11.06
N GLY A 14 -6.71 -0.63 -9.74
CA GLY A 14 -5.54 -0.11 -9.02
C GLY A 14 -4.23 -0.66 -9.55
N VAL A 15 -4.18 -1.97 -9.82
CA VAL A 15 -3.00 -2.65 -10.38
C VAL A 15 -2.77 -2.23 -11.83
N THR A 16 -3.81 -2.21 -12.66
CA THR A 16 -3.70 -1.77 -14.06
C THR A 16 -3.15 -0.35 -14.16
N ARG A 17 -3.62 0.55 -13.28
CA ARG A 17 -3.13 1.92 -13.21
C ARG A 17 -1.65 1.99 -12.82
N ALA A 18 -1.21 1.17 -11.85
CA ALA A 18 0.18 1.14 -11.42
C ALA A 18 1.11 0.63 -12.55
N ILE A 19 0.70 -0.43 -13.24
CA ILE A 19 1.41 -0.95 -14.41
C ILE A 19 1.51 0.10 -15.52
N GLY A 20 0.40 0.76 -15.86
CA GLY A 20 0.39 1.81 -16.88
C GLY A 20 1.33 2.99 -16.57
N LYS A 21 1.37 3.43 -15.31
CA LYS A 21 2.35 4.46 -14.88
C LYS A 21 3.79 3.98 -15.00
N ALA A 22 4.08 2.73 -14.63
CA ALA A 22 5.41 2.15 -14.79
C ALA A 22 5.83 2.13 -16.27
N GLU A 23 4.95 1.65 -17.15
CA GLU A 23 5.22 1.60 -18.60
C GLU A 23 5.43 3.00 -19.20
N GLU A 24 4.64 3.98 -18.79
CA GLU A 24 4.79 5.37 -19.23
C GLU A 24 6.15 5.94 -18.85
N GLU A 25 6.60 5.77 -17.61
CA GLU A 25 7.89 6.27 -17.15
C GLU A 25 9.07 5.48 -17.76
N LEU A 26 8.96 4.17 -17.88
CA LEU A 26 9.96 3.34 -18.55
C LEU A 26 10.11 3.70 -20.04
N GLY A 27 9.02 4.08 -20.69
CA GLY A 27 9.06 4.55 -22.07
C GLY A 27 9.79 5.90 -22.25
N LYS A 28 9.87 6.73 -21.21
CA LYS A 28 10.58 8.02 -21.22
C LYS A 28 12.07 7.88 -20.94
N GLU A 29 12.43 7.09 -19.92
CA GLU A 29 13.79 7.06 -19.36
C GLU A 29 14.49 5.70 -19.44
N GLY A 30 13.78 4.63 -19.79
CA GLY A 30 14.31 3.27 -19.93
C GLY A 30 14.68 2.60 -18.61
N HIS A 31 14.56 3.28 -17.47
CA HIS A 31 14.82 2.74 -16.13
C HIS A 31 13.91 3.40 -15.08
N LEU A 32 13.41 2.59 -14.13
CA LEU A 32 12.58 3.07 -13.03
C LEU A 32 12.73 2.14 -11.82
N PHE A 33 12.96 2.69 -10.65
CA PHE A 33 12.86 1.92 -9.41
C PHE A 33 11.39 1.72 -9.01
N CYS A 34 11.07 0.55 -8.45
CA CYS A 34 9.75 0.26 -7.86
C CYS A 34 9.93 -0.22 -6.42
N LEU A 35 9.29 0.42 -5.46
CA LEU A 35 9.37 0.04 -4.06
C LEU A 35 8.50 -1.20 -3.79
N GLY A 36 9.14 -2.37 -3.74
CA GLY A 36 8.53 -3.68 -3.67
C GLY A 36 7.94 -4.15 -5.01
N ASP A 37 7.46 -5.39 -5.07
CA ASP A 37 6.89 -5.96 -6.28
C ASP A 37 5.64 -5.20 -6.70
N ILE A 38 5.60 -4.73 -7.95
CA ILE A 38 4.50 -3.93 -8.46
C ILE A 38 3.16 -4.67 -8.41
N VAL A 39 3.20 -5.99 -8.58
CA VAL A 39 2.05 -6.89 -8.57
C VAL A 39 2.48 -8.29 -8.11
N HIS A 40 1.55 -9.04 -7.49
CA HIS A 40 1.78 -10.44 -7.13
C HIS A 40 1.63 -11.40 -8.33
N ASN A 41 2.34 -11.11 -9.43
CA ASN A 41 2.37 -11.93 -10.62
C ASN A 41 3.78 -11.90 -11.23
N GLY A 42 4.51 -13.02 -11.07
CA GLY A 42 5.93 -13.11 -11.48
C GLY A 42 6.12 -12.84 -12.98
N ARG A 43 5.23 -13.32 -13.85
CA ARG A 43 5.37 -13.08 -15.31
C ARG A 43 5.28 -11.59 -15.66
N GLU A 44 4.41 -10.87 -14.96
CA GLU A 44 4.25 -9.43 -15.18
C GLU A 44 5.44 -8.65 -14.59
N CYS A 45 5.92 -9.05 -13.41
CA CYS A 45 7.16 -8.50 -12.86
C CYS A 45 8.36 -8.73 -13.80
N ASP A 46 8.53 -9.95 -14.32
CA ASP A 46 9.59 -10.27 -15.29
C ASP A 46 9.47 -9.45 -16.58
N ARG A 47 8.25 -9.18 -17.04
CA ARG A 47 7.99 -8.35 -18.24
C ARG A 47 8.46 -6.92 -18.01
N LEU A 48 8.06 -6.30 -16.90
CA LEU A 48 8.43 -4.93 -16.55
C LEU A 48 9.93 -4.81 -16.24
N GLN A 49 10.53 -5.83 -15.63
CA GLN A 49 11.97 -5.89 -15.39
C GLN A 49 12.75 -5.86 -16.71
N ARG A 50 12.31 -6.61 -17.74
CA ARG A 50 12.93 -6.55 -19.08
C ARG A 50 12.77 -5.17 -19.75
N MET A 51 11.79 -4.38 -19.34
CA MET A 51 11.63 -2.99 -19.78
C MET A 51 12.47 -1.99 -18.98
N GLY A 52 13.13 -2.43 -17.90
CA GLY A 52 14.00 -1.60 -17.06
C GLY A 52 13.46 -1.25 -15.68
N LEU A 53 12.35 -1.90 -15.24
CA LEU A 53 11.86 -1.75 -13.86
C LEU A 53 12.79 -2.51 -12.91
N GLU A 54 13.32 -1.85 -11.89
CA GLU A 54 14.12 -2.46 -10.83
C GLU A 54 13.36 -2.42 -9.50
N THR A 55 13.04 -3.61 -8.97
CA THR A 55 12.40 -3.71 -7.65
C THR A 55 13.44 -3.44 -6.55
N ILE A 56 13.11 -2.52 -5.65
CA ILE A 56 13.94 -2.16 -4.49
C ILE A 56 13.15 -2.32 -3.19
N ASP A 57 13.86 -2.45 -2.09
CA ASP A 57 13.32 -2.42 -0.74
C ASP A 57 13.51 -1.07 -0.06
N HIS A 58 12.99 -0.93 1.17
CA HIS A 58 13.13 0.30 1.97
C HIS A 58 14.59 0.57 2.37
N GLN A 59 15.43 -0.45 2.50
CA GLN A 59 16.85 -0.27 2.80
C GLN A 59 17.57 0.37 1.59
N LYS A 60 17.29 -0.12 0.40
CA LYS A 60 17.80 0.47 -0.83
C LYS A 60 17.29 1.89 -1.05
N LEU A 61 16.00 2.15 -0.77
CA LEU A 61 15.39 3.50 -0.86
C LEU A 61 16.15 4.52 0.00
N GLN A 62 16.61 4.13 1.20
CA GLN A 62 17.40 5.00 2.08
C GLN A 62 18.80 5.33 1.56
N SER A 63 19.32 4.53 0.63
CA SER A 63 20.70 4.63 0.12
C SER A 63 20.80 5.25 -1.28
N ILE A 64 19.68 5.42 -1.99
CA ILE A 64 19.66 6.07 -3.32
C ILE A 64 19.28 7.55 -3.19
N GLU A 65 19.76 8.36 -4.11
CA GLU A 65 19.48 9.79 -4.20
C GLU A 65 19.22 10.19 -5.65
N HIS A 66 18.54 11.31 -5.86
CA HIS A 66 18.30 11.92 -7.18
C HIS A 66 17.74 10.92 -8.23
N SER A 67 16.85 10.06 -7.81
CA SER A 67 16.29 8.96 -8.61
C SER A 67 14.78 9.06 -8.70
N LYS A 68 14.15 8.29 -9.62
CA LYS A 68 12.71 8.13 -9.68
C LYS A 68 12.31 6.79 -9.06
N VAL A 69 11.28 6.81 -8.23
CA VAL A 69 10.76 5.60 -7.57
C VAL A 69 9.24 5.55 -7.70
N LEU A 70 8.73 4.47 -8.25
CA LEU A 70 7.30 4.18 -8.29
C LEU A 70 6.87 3.55 -6.97
N LEU A 71 5.84 4.12 -6.35
CA LEU A 71 5.10 3.51 -5.25
C LEU A 71 3.92 2.72 -5.82
N ARG A 72 3.86 1.45 -5.46
CA ARG A 72 2.84 0.51 -5.97
C ARG A 72 1.44 0.77 -5.42
N ALA A 73 0.44 0.04 -5.93
CA ALA A 73 -0.98 0.24 -5.59
C ALA A 73 -1.34 0.07 -4.11
N HIS A 74 -0.50 -0.59 -3.32
CA HIS A 74 -0.75 -0.88 -1.90
C HIS A 74 -0.59 0.33 -0.97
N GLY A 75 0.06 1.42 -1.45
CA GLY A 75 0.35 2.60 -0.63
C GLY A 75 1.52 2.38 0.33
N GLU A 76 2.04 3.49 0.83
CA GLU A 76 3.20 3.53 1.70
C GLU A 76 2.91 4.38 2.95
N PRO A 77 3.65 4.18 4.06
CA PRO A 77 3.55 5.05 5.23
C PRO A 77 4.15 6.44 4.96
N PRO A 78 3.78 7.47 5.73
CA PRO A 78 4.33 8.83 5.59
C PRO A 78 5.86 8.89 5.65
N SER A 79 6.50 7.99 6.41
CA SER A 79 7.96 7.90 6.51
C SER A 79 8.66 7.62 5.19
N THR A 80 8.02 6.89 4.28
CA THR A 80 8.56 6.64 2.92
C THR A 80 8.66 7.94 2.13
N TYR A 81 7.65 8.79 2.19
CA TYR A 81 7.65 10.09 1.50
C TYR A 81 8.69 11.05 2.10
N LEU A 82 8.86 11.06 3.44
CA LEU A 82 9.90 11.86 4.10
C LEU A 82 11.30 11.40 3.70
N THR A 83 11.53 10.09 3.57
CA THR A 83 12.80 9.54 3.08
C THR A 83 13.06 9.97 1.63
N ALA A 84 12.04 9.91 0.78
CA ALA A 84 12.16 10.33 -0.61
C ALA A 84 12.49 11.83 -0.73
N GLU A 85 11.82 12.67 0.06
CA GLU A 85 12.09 14.12 0.09
C GLU A 85 13.53 14.41 0.54
N LYS A 86 13.98 13.79 1.62
CA LYS A 86 15.35 13.93 2.14
C LYS A 86 16.41 13.54 1.11
N ASN A 87 16.17 12.50 0.33
CA ASN A 87 17.10 11.96 -0.65
C ASN A 87 16.88 12.53 -2.06
N HIS A 88 16.04 13.56 -2.21
CA HIS A 88 15.71 14.17 -3.52
C HIS A 88 15.21 13.15 -4.55
N ILE A 89 14.41 12.19 -4.11
CA ILE A 89 13.80 11.15 -4.95
C ILE A 89 12.48 11.67 -5.49
N GLU A 90 12.29 11.58 -6.81
CA GLU A 90 10.99 11.85 -7.45
C GLU A 90 10.07 10.65 -7.27
N ILE A 91 8.93 10.86 -6.59
CA ILE A 91 7.94 9.80 -6.37
C ILE A 91 6.91 9.79 -7.50
N ILE A 92 6.77 8.63 -8.15
CA ILE A 92 5.66 8.29 -9.04
C ILE A 92 4.62 7.51 -8.22
N ASP A 93 3.69 8.22 -7.61
CA ASP A 93 2.71 7.59 -6.73
C ASP A 93 1.60 6.89 -7.53
N ALA A 94 1.62 5.55 -7.53
CA ALA A 94 0.60 4.70 -8.15
C ALA A 94 -0.35 4.07 -7.14
N THR A 95 -0.36 4.54 -5.89
CA THR A 95 -1.27 4.05 -4.85
C THR A 95 -2.72 4.06 -5.34
N CYS A 96 -3.43 2.96 -5.09
CA CYS A 96 -4.84 2.84 -5.45
C CYS A 96 -5.67 3.93 -4.73
N PRO A 97 -6.55 4.65 -5.43
CA PRO A 97 -7.38 5.68 -4.81
C PRO A 97 -8.21 5.18 -3.62
N VAL A 98 -8.63 3.91 -3.63
CA VAL A 98 -9.36 3.29 -2.51
C VAL A 98 -8.46 3.21 -1.27
N VAL A 99 -7.21 2.80 -1.45
CA VAL A 99 -6.21 2.75 -0.36
C VAL A 99 -5.87 4.15 0.14
N LEU A 100 -5.66 5.12 -0.76
CA LEU A 100 -5.42 6.52 -0.37
C LEU A 100 -6.59 7.10 0.45
N HIS A 101 -7.82 6.81 0.06
CA HIS A 101 -9.00 7.25 0.81
C HIS A 101 -9.04 6.63 2.22
N LEU A 102 -8.71 5.33 2.33
CA LEU A 102 -8.65 4.64 3.61
C LEU A 102 -7.54 5.22 4.51
N GLN A 103 -6.33 5.42 3.97
CA GLN A 103 -5.22 6.05 4.67
C GLN A 103 -5.60 7.44 5.20
N LYS A 104 -6.25 8.25 4.36
CA LYS A 104 -6.72 9.59 4.74
C LYS A 104 -7.71 9.54 5.91
N ARG A 105 -8.70 8.66 5.87
CA ARG A 105 -9.69 8.49 6.95
C ARG A 105 -9.02 8.08 8.26
N ILE A 106 -8.10 7.12 8.23
CA ILE A 106 -7.36 6.68 9.42
C ILE A 106 -6.55 7.84 10.00
N LYS A 107 -5.84 8.59 9.16
CA LYS A 107 -5.05 9.75 9.59
C LYS A 107 -5.91 10.86 10.20
N GLU A 108 -7.07 11.16 9.59
CA GLU A 108 -8.01 12.15 10.10
C GLU A 108 -8.57 11.74 11.47
N GLU A 109 -8.97 10.46 11.64
CA GLU A 109 -9.45 9.95 12.93
C GLU A 109 -8.36 9.99 14.00
N TYR A 110 -7.13 9.58 13.67
CA TYR A 110 -6.00 9.63 14.58
C TYR A 110 -5.68 11.05 15.04
N ASN A 111 -5.70 12.02 14.13
CA ASN A 111 -5.41 13.42 14.44
C ASN A 111 -6.57 14.11 15.19
N ALA A 112 -7.81 13.71 14.95
CA ALA A 112 -8.98 14.27 15.64
C ALA A 112 -9.07 13.84 17.11
N ASP A 113 -8.49 12.69 17.47
CA ASP A 113 -8.44 12.19 18.84
C ASP A 113 -7.24 12.77 19.59
N SER A 114 -7.38 14.01 20.04
CA SER A 114 -6.32 14.81 20.69
C SER A 114 -5.72 14.22 21.99
N GLY A 115 -6.24 13.12 22.47
CA GLY A 115 -5.71 12.42 23.65
C GLY A 115 -5.38 10.97 23.37
N HIS A 116 -5.52 10.53 22.12
CA HIS A 116 -5.39 9.12 21.70
C HIS A 116 -6.16 8.16 22.61
N LYS A 117 -7.38 8.58 22.96
CA LYS A 117 -8.29 7.83 23.85
C LYS A 117 -8.89 6.63 23.16
N LYS A 118 -9.09 6.74 21.85
CA LYS A 118 -9.58 5.66 21.02
C LYS A 118 -8.46 4.71 20.62
N GLN A 119 -8.80 3.47 20.37
CA GLN A 119 -7.91 2.51 19.71
C GLN A 119 -8.24 2.48 18.22
N ILE A 120 -7.24 2.72 17.38
CA ILE A 120 -7.37 2.46 15.94
C ILE A 120 -6.93 1.04 15.70
N VAL A 121 -7.86 0.23 15.20
CA VAL A 121 -7.67 -1.20 14.95
C VAL A 121 -7.75 -1.45 13.45
N ILE A 122 -6.82 -2.23 12.91
CA ILE A 122 -6.76 -2.57 11.49
C ILE A 122 -6.88 -4.09 11.36
N PHE A 123 -8.00 -4.56 10.83
CA PHE A 123 -8.16 -5.95 10.44
C PHE A 123 -7.41 -6.21 9.15
N GLY A 124 -6.35 -7.00 9.19
CA GLY A 124 -5.49 -7.23 8.05
C GLY A 124 -4.34 -8.18 8.35
N LYS A 125 -3.63 -8.58 7.31
CA LYS A 125 -2.47 -9.47 7.44
C LYS A 125 -1.27 -8.67 7.94
N ASN A 126 -0.71 -9.08 9.07
CA ASN A 126 0.47 -8.45 9.65
C ASN A 126 1.67 -8.50 8.67
N GLY A 127 2.38 -7.40 8.51
CA GLY A 127 3.49 -7.27 7.54
C GLY A 127 3.06 -7.09 6.08
N HIS A 128 1.77 -7.14 5.73
CA HIS A 128 1.32 -6.81 4.37
C HIS A 128 1.55 -5.33 4.07
N ALA A 129 2.00 -5.01 2.85
CA ALA A 129 2.36 -3.65 2.46
C ALA A 129 1.25 -2.62 2.70
N GLU A 130 0.00 -2.94 2.34
CA GLU A 130 -1.15 -2.07 2.61
C GLU A 130 -1.31 -1.81 4.11
N VAL A 131 -1.24 -2.86 4.93
CA VAL A 131 -1.38 -2.75 6.40
C VAL A 131 -0.26 -1.89 6.99
N LEU A 132 0.98 -2.04 6.54
CA LEU A 132 2.09 -1.17 6.95
C LEU A 132 1.83 0.29 6.60
N GLY A 133 1.30 0.54 5.40
CA GLY A 133 0.88 1.88 4.97
C GLY A 133 -0.24 2.48 5.84
N LEU A 134 -1.22 1.66 6.26
CA LEU A 134 -2.32 2.06 7.15
C LEU A 134 -1.82 2.34 8.57
N VAL A 135 -1.03 1.44 9.15
CA VAL A 135 -0.42 1.60 10.49
C VAL A 135 0.44 2.85 10.55
N GLY A 136 1.17 3.14 9.48
CA GLY A 136 1.99 4.36 9.38
C GLY A 136 1.19 5.66 9.49
N GLN A 137 -0.10 5.68 9.18
CA GLN A 137 -0.96 6.86 9.32
C GLN A 137 -1.22 7.25 10.79
N THR A 138 -0.91 6.34 11.71
CA THR A 138 -1.09 6.51 13.17
C THR A 138 0.25 6.54 13.92
N GLU A 139 1.34 6.89 13.26
CA GLU A 139 2.69 6.85 13.85
C GLU A 139 3.05 5.47 14.43
N GLY A 140 2.51 4.40 13.85
CA GLY A 140 2.73 3.04 14.31
C GLY A 140 1.88 2.60 15.51
N LYS A 141 0.91 3.41 15.94
CA LYS A 141 0.11 3.13 17.16
C LYS A 141 -1.16 2.31 16.89
N ALA A 142 -1.56 2.13 15.63
CA ALA A 142 -2.68 1.26 15.29
C ALA A 142 -2.37 -0.19 15.65
N ILE A 143 -3.38 -0.90 16.16
CA ILE A 143 -3.30 -2.31 16.52
C ILE A 143 -3.76 -3.13 15.31
N VAL A 144 -2.93 -4.07 14.86
CA VAL A 144 -3.29 -4.98 13.79
C VAL A 144 -3.91 -6.24 14.38
N VAL A 145 -5.10 -6.60 13.89
CA VAL A 145 -5.76 -7.86 14.20
C VAL A 145 -5.85 -8.69 12.91
N GLU A 146 -5.40 -9.91 12.96
CA GLU A 146 -5.42 -10.84 11.84
C GLU A 146 -6.43 -11.98 12.06
N THR A 147 -6.62 -12.35 13.32
CA THR A 147 -7.50 -13.42 13.78
C THR A 147 -8.36 -12.96 14.97
N LEU A 148 -9.42 -13.70 15.28
CA LEU A 148 -10.24 -13.47 16.48
C LEU A 148 -9.43 -13.50 17.78
N ALA A 149 -8.38 -14.31 17.85
CA ALA A 149 -7.52 -14.38 19.04
C ALA A 149 -6.80 -13.03 19.31
N ASP A 150 -6.47 -12.27 18.26
CA ASP A 150 -5.83 -10.96 18.41
C ASP A 150 -6.77 -9.92 19.02
N VAL A 151 -8.09 -10.12 18.88
CA VAL A 151 -9.11 -9.24 19.44
C VAL A 151 -9.10 -9.24 20.97
N GLU A 152 -8.67 -10.34 21.61
CA GLU A 152 -8.53 -10.43 23.07
C GLU A 152 -7.51 -9.46 23.66
N ALA A 153 -6.58 -8.98 22.81
CA ALA A 153 -5.56 -7.99 23.22
C ALA A 153 -6.08 -6.55 23.24
N LEU A 154 -7.31 -6.29 22.76
CA LEU A 154 -7.89 -4.96 22.73
C LEU A 154 -8.40 -4.54 24.10
N ASP A 155 -8.30 -3.25 24.42
CA ASP A 155 -8.86 -2.66 25.61
C ASP A 155 -10.31 -2.23 25.38
N PHE A 156 -11.26 -3.08 25.77
CA PHE A 156 -12.70 -2.82 25.61
C PHE A 156 -13.26 -1.73 26.53
N SER A 157 -12.44 -1.13 27.42
CA SER A 157 -12.83 0.06 28.17
C SER A 157 -12.70 1.36 27.37
N ARG A 158 -12.09 1.29 26.17
CA ARG A 158 -11.84 2.41 25.26
C ARG A 158 -12.67 2.29 23.99
N ASP A 159 -13.00 3.41 23.40
CA ASP A 159 -13.62 3.43 22.08
C ASP A 159 -12.68 2.80 21.03
N ILE A 160 -13.25 2.05 20.09
CA ILE A 160 -12.52 1.36 19.02
C ILE A 160 -12.99 1.90 17.67
N CYS A 161 -12.02 2.32 16.83
CA CYS A 161 -12.24 2.62 15.43
C CYS A 161 -11.63 1.49 14.61
N LEU A 162 -12.48 0.61 14.05
CA LEU A 162 -12.08 -0.56 13.28
C LEU A 162 -12.06 -0.26 11.78
N TYR A 163 -10.95 -0.57 11.14
CA TYR A 163 -10.75 -0.48 9.69
C TYR A 163 -10.31 -1.85 9.14
N SER A 164 -10.54 -2.09 7.85
CA SER A 164 -10.12 -3.34 7.20
C SER A 164 -9.17 -3.09 6.04
N GLN A 165 -8.17 -3.95 5.90
CA GLN A 165 -7.41 -4.10 4.67
C GLN A 165 -8.38 -4.37 3.50
N THR A 166 -8.18 -3.70 2.36
CA THR A 166 -9.14 -3.70 1.24
C THR A 166 -9.37 -5.08 0.60
N THR A 167 -8.48 -6.03 0.84
CA THR A 167 -8.54 -7.40 0.30
C THR A 167 -9.06 -8.44 1.29
N LYS A 168 -9.44 -8.05 2.50
CA LYS A 168 -10.04 -8.96 3.48
C LYS A 168 -11.51 -9.24 3.15
N PRO A 169 -12.00 -10.48 3.39
CA PRO A 169 -13.40 -10.84 3.21
C PRO A 169 -14.33 -10.06 4.14
N LEU A 170 -15.51 -9.70 3.64
CA LEU A 170 -16.47 -8.89 4.40
C LEU A 170 -17.13 -9.67 5.54
N ASP A 171 -17.31 -10.96 5.38
CA ASP A 171 -17.83 -11.88 6.41
C ASP A 171 -16.88 -11.96 7.61
N GLU A 172 -15.59 -12.20 7.38
CA GLU A 172 -14.58 -12.18 8.45
C GLU A 172 -14.49 -10.83 9.17
N PHE A 173 -14.75 -9.73 8.45
CA PHE A 173 -14.74 -8.39 9.05
C PHE A 173 -15.94 -8.12 9.95
N ARG A 174 -17.04 -8.87 9.79
CA ARG A 174 -18.28 -8.71 10.57
C ARG A 174 -18.36 -9.59 11.81
N GLU A 175 -17.51 -10.61 11.90
CA GLU A 175 -17.38 -11.44 13.10
C GLU A 175 -16.70 -10.68 14.25
#